data_c6a3955819e08c44437fda9f0ca26236
#
_entry.id   c6a3955819e08c44437fda9f0ca26236
#
_cell.length_a   1.000
_cell.length_b   1.000
_cell.length_c   1.000
_cell.angle_alpha   90.00
_cell.angle_beta   90.00
_cell.angle_gamma   90.00
#
_symmetry.space_group_name_H-M   'P 1'
#
loop_
_entity.id
_entity.type
_entity.pdbx_description
1 polymer ?
#
loop_
_entity_poly.entity_id
_entity_poly.type
_entity_poly.pdbx_seq_one_letter_code
_entity_poly.pdbx_strand_id
1 'polypeptide(L)'
;MKNTFLLLTLFTSIGLSAQSLTQTSFIKDPESVNNFGNGYTFAYESSGTPFSGALISFGGLSNRYDTQINADYGPHGGNRISFRTRNGDAGVWNNWQELATKGNNEFSGNQNILGNVGIGTTSPQAKLNIYGGHGDTTLLLHSAGNGTDAQAYLSLWASEPDHTFNGVGIGNNINHWNNVTPFSRYNSTKGASYMRLLDNLIVFNTVDNAGKSVQALKIGAEGNVSVTNKLEAKEIKVTTTPTADFVFEDTYQLPDLASVEKHIKEKKHLPEIASAAEMQKEGVNIGDFQIKLLQKIEELTLYSIEQNKRILQLENEIKTLKK
;
A
#
# COMPACT_ATOMS: atom_id res chain seq x y z
N MET A 1 -67.47 -47.93 68.49
CA MET A 1 -66.30 -47.12 68.82
C MET A 1 -65.36 -47.12 67.58
N LYS A 2 -65.32 -46.04 66.79
CA LYS A 2 -64.47 -45.96 65.64
C LYS A 2 -63.28 -45.05 66.02
N ASN A 3 -62.11 -45.59 66.08
CA ASN A 3 -60.87 -44.81 66.29
C ASN A 3 -60.40 -44.22 64.93
N THR A 4 -60.45 -42.93 64.88
CA THR A 4 -59.90 -42.17 63.71
C THR A 4 -58.45 -41.83 64.02
N PHE A 5 -57.51 -42.47 63.29
CA PHE A 5 -56.10 -42.12 63.38
C PHE A 5 -55.87 -40.86 62.50
N LEU A 6 -55.46 -39.74 63.13
CA LEU A 6 -55.07 -38.51 62.45
C LEU A 6 -53.58 -38.65 62.10
N LEU A 7 -53.28 -38.82 60.81
CA LEU A 7 -51.90 -38.87 60.32
C LEU A 7 -51.45 -37.42 60.11
N LEU A 8 -50.60 -36.94 61.00
CA LEU A 8 -49.99 -35.62 60.88
C LEU A 8 -48.77 -35.74 59.98
N THR A 9 -48.90 -35.38 58.66
CA THR A 9 -47.76 -35.28 57.74
C THR A 9 -47.02 -33.98 57.99
N LEU A 10 -45.84 -34.06 58.58
CA LEU A 10 -44.91 -32.94 58.73
C LEU A 10 -44.27 -32.70 57.39
N PHE A 11 -44.72 -31.69 56.70
CA PHE A 11 -44.01 -31.13 55.50
C PHE A 11 -42.78 -30.37 56.01
N THR A 12 -41.63 -30.99 55.96
CA THR A 12 -40.35 -30.28 56.01
C THR A 12 -40.12 -29.60 54.67
N SER A 13 -40.42 -28.30 54.60
CA SER A 13 -40.00 -27.46 53.49
C SER A 13 -38.47 -27.39 53.50
N ILE A 14 -37.85 -28.14 52.62
CA ILE A 14 -36.43 -27.93 52.30
C ILE A 14 -36.40 -26.59 51.55
N GLY A 15 -36.06 -25.52 52.25
CA GLY A 15 -35.82 -24.25 51.67
C GLY A 15 -34.56 -24.37 50.74
N LEU A 16 -34.80 -24.47 49.45
CA LEU A 16 -33.76 -24.19 48.46
C LEU A 16 -33.38 -22.71 48.60
N SER A 17 -32.41 -22.39 49.45
CA SER A 17 -31.78 -21.10 49.43
C SER A 17 -30.96 -20.98 48.20
N ALA A 18 -31.49 -20.36 47.12
CA ALA A 18 -30.67 -19.83 46.08
C ALA A 18 -29.62 -18.93 46.74
N GLN A 19 -28.34 -19.17 46.53
CA GLN A 19 -27.31 -18.26 46.99
C GLN A 19 -27.55 -16.91 46.33
N SER A 20 -28.14 -15.95 47.03
CA SER A 20 -28.24 -14.57 46.57
C SER A 20 -26.94 -13.87 46.92
N LEU A 21 -26.42 -13.13 45.98
CA LEU A 21 -25.34 -12.19 46.25
C LEU A 21 -25.79 -11.23 47.33
N THR A 22 -25.08 -11.16 48.46
CA THR A 22 -25.44 -10.31 49.57
C THR A 22 -25.02 -8.86 49.29
N GLN A 23 -26.00 -7.97 49.24
CA GLN A 23 -25.71 -6.55 49.16
C GLN A 23 -25.09 -6.07 50.47
N THR A 24 -23.95 -5.39 50.39
CA THR A 24 -23.45 -4.57 51.51
C THR A 24 -24.32 -3.38 51.67
N SER A 25 -25.00 -3.21 52.81
CA SER A 25 -26.01 -2.15 53.05
C SER A 25 -25.47 -0.71 53.08
N PHE A 26 -24.16 -0.54 52.93
CA PHE A 26 -23.48 0.76 52.86
C PHE A 26 -22.43 0.76 51.76
N ILE A 27 -22.29 1.89 51.09
CA ILE A 27 -21.10 2.16 50.26
C ILE A 27 -19.92 2.22 51.22
N LYS A 28 -19.31 1.08 51.43
CA LYS A 28 -18.12 0.98 52.26
C LYS A 28 -16.95 0.72 51.31
N ASP A 29 -16.07 1.71 51.27
CA ASP A 29 -14.78 1.46 50.63
C ASP A 29 -14.07 0.32 51.38
N PRO A 30 -13.88 -0.85 50.77
CA PRO A 30 -13.16 -1.93 51.44
C PRO A 30 -11.73 -1.42 51.67
N GLU A 31 -11.20 -1.54 52.89
CA GLU A 31 -9.79 -1.17 53.19
C GLU A 31 -8.82 -1.78 52.19
N SER A 32 -9.13 -2.98 51.74
CA SER A 32 -8.47 -3.63 50.61
C SER A 32 -9.48 -4.50 49.85
N VAL A 33 -9.54 -4.30 48.54
CA VAL A 33 -10.38 -5.14 47.66
C VAL A 33 -9.99 -6.61 47.68
N ASN A 34 -8.77 -6.94 48.11
CA ASN A 34 -8.32 -8.31 48.30
C ASN A 34 -9.06 -9.05 49.38
N ASN A 35 -9.64 -8.33 50.35
CA ASN A 35 -10.39 -8.93 51.46
C ASN A 35 -11.90 -8.96 51.19
N PHE A 36 -12.36 -8.39 50.06
CA PHE A 36 -13.74 -8.43 49.65
C PHE A 36 -14.04 -9.72 48.86
N GLY A 37 -14.46 -10.73 49.60
CA GLY A 37 -14.57 -12.10 49.03
C GLY A 37 -15.92 -12.43 48.42
N ASN A 38 -17.02 -11.77 48.84
CA ASN A 38 -18.36 -12.14 48.36
C ASN A 38 -19.37 -10.99 48.50
N GLY A 39 -20.19 -10.82 47.47
CA GLY A 39 -21.20 -9.78 47.40
C GLY A 39 -20.92 -8.68 46.40
N TYR A 40 -21.59 -7.53 46.56
CA TYR A 40 -21.38 -6.37 45.74
C TYR A 40 -21.38 -5.09 46.59
N THR A 41 -20.56 -4.12 46.14
CA THR A 41 -20.38 -2.85 46.81
C THR A 41 -19.93 -1.79 45.81
N PHE A 42 -19.75 -0.57 46.30
CA PHE A 42 -18.98 0.46 45.59
C PHE A 42 -17.58 0.50 46.19
N ALA A 43 -16.56 0.48 45.34
CA ALA A 43 -15.16 0.56 45.75
C ALA A 43 -14.50 1.80 45.08
N TYR A 44 -13.60 2.43 45.84
CA TYR A 44 -12.72 3.50 45.32
C TYR A 44 -11.37 2.90 44.89
N GLU A 45 -10.70 3.56 43.98
CA GLU A 45 -9.34 3.15 43.51
C GLU A 45 -8.37 3.01 44.69
N SER A 46 -8.53 3.79 45.76
CA SER A 46 -7.77 3.71 46.99
C SER A 46 -7.79 2.34 47.65
N SER A 47 -8.84 1.54 47.39
CA SER A 47 -8.95 0.17 47.90
C SER A 47 -8.24 -0.88 47.02
N GLY A 48 -7.66 -0.50 45.87
CA GLY A 48 -6.94 -1.37 44.95
C GLY A 48 -7.75 -1.88 43.77
N THR A 49 -8.86 -1.22 43.41
CA THR A 49 -9.57 -1.41 42.15
C THR A 49 -8.95 -0.56 41.05
N PRO A 50 -9.08 -0.94 39.74
CA PRO A 50 -8.61 -0.12 38.63
C PRO A 50 -9.41 1.19 38.48
N PHE A 51 -10.67 1.17 38.91
CA PHE A 51 -11.61 2.30 38.79
C PHE A 51 -12.40 2.46 40.08
N SER A 52 -12.77 3.67 40.40
CA SER A 52 -13.84 3.90 41.38
C SER A 52 -15.18 3.51 40.74
N GLY A 53 -15.96 2.66 41.40
CA GLY A 53 -17.24 2.20 40.88
C GLY A 53 -17.78 0.91 41.51
N ALA A 54 -18.78 0.34 40.86
CA ALA A 54 -19.36 -0.91 41.33
C ALA A 54 -18.33 -2.07 41.30
N LEU A 55 -18.30 -2.79 42.42
CA LEU A 55 -17.52 -4.00 42.61
C LEU A 55 -18.42 -5.16 42.93
N ILE A 56 -18.27 -6.26 42.18
CA ILE A 56 -18.89 -7.53 42.53
C ILE A 56 -17.78 -8.57 42.75
N SER A 57 -17.92 -9.38 43.82
CA SER A 57 -17.03 -10.48 44.09
C SER A 57 -17.88 -11.74 44.32
N PHE A 58 -17.50 -12.82 43.67
CA PHE A 58 -18.16 -14.10 43.78
C PHE A 58 -17.16 -15.22 43.54
N GLY A 59 -17.43 -16.37 44.17
CA GLY A 59 -16.55 -17.49 44.00
C GLY A 59 -17.03 -18.71 44.76
N GLY A 60 -16.19 -19.71 44.88
CA GLY A 60 -16.48 -20.98 45.52
C GLY A 60 -15.36 -21.46 46.44
N LEU A 61 -15.54 -22.62 47.05
CA LEU A 61 -14.55 -23.27 47.89
C LEU A 61 -14.00 -22.37 49.01
N SER A 62 -14.94 -21.79 49.81
CA SER A 62 -14.59 -20.91 50.92
C SER A 62 -13.79 -19.65 50.51
N ASN A 63 -14.20 -19.01 49.45
CA ASN A 63 -13.60 -17.76 48.93
C ASN A 63 -12.11 -17.88 48.58
N ARG A 64 -11.71 -19.02 48.02
CA ARG A 64 -10.34 -19.23 47.57
C ARG A 64 -10.15 -19.08 46.06
N TYR A 65 -11.22 -19.32 45.29
CA TYR A 65 -11.22 -19.21 43.80
C TYR A 65 -12.26 -18.19 43.38
N ASP A 66 -12.01 -16.97 43.77
CA ASP A 66 -12.95 -15.88 43.57
C ASP A 66 -12.68 -15.14 42.27
N THR A 67 -13.73 -14.54 41.74
CA THR A 67 -13.69 -13.60 40.63
C THR A 67 -14.20 -12.26 41.12
N GLN A 68 -13.53 -11.19 40.76
CA GLN A 68 -13.97 -9.83 40.97
C GLN A 68 -14.20 -9.14 39.65
N ILE A 69 -15.25 -8.35 39.54
CA ILE A 69 -15.57 -7.48 38.42
C ILE A 69 -15.75 -6.07 38.98
N ASN A 70 -15.05 -5.12 38.42
CA ASN A 70 -15.11 -3.69 38.74
C ASN A 70 -15.56 -2.90 37.53
N ALA A 71 -16.62 -2.10 37.69
CA ALA A 71 -17.14 -1.21 36.66
C ALA A 71 -16.74 0.22 36.97
N ASP A 72 -16.33 0.96 35.95
CA ASP A 72 -15.95 2.37 36.04
C ASP A 72 -17.20 3.25 36.30
N TYR A 73 -17.13 4.10 37.30
CA TYR A 73 -18.16 5.07 37.60
C TYR A 73 -17.86 6.46 37.02
N GLY A 74 -16.63 6.72 36.59
CA GLY A 74 -16.05 7.98 36.16
C GLY A 74 -17.01 9.13 35.83
N PRO A 75 -16.70 10.34 36.19
CA PRO A 75 -17.63 11.51 36.10
C PRO A 75 -17.99 11.88 34.66
N HIS A 76 -17.38 11.24 33.68
CA HIS A 76 -17.63 11.46 32.24
C HIS A 76 -18.27 10.25 31.56
N GLY A 77 -18.99 9.40 32.32
CA GLY A 77 -19.65 8.19 31.83
C GLY A 77 -18.71 7.00 31.74
N GLY A 78 -18.53 6.32 32.88
CA GLY A 78 -17.76 5.11 32.96
C GLY A 78 -18.27 4.05 31.98
N ASN A 79 -17.42 3.62 31.07
CA ASN A 79 -17.72 2.60 30.06
C ASN A 79 -16.72 1.45 30.08
N ARG A 80 -15.87 1.38 31.12
CA ARG A 80 -14.83 0.36 31.29
C ARG A 80 -15.25 -0.67 32.30
N ILE A 81 -14.89 -1.92 32.09
CA ILE A 81 -15.09 -3.03 33.01
C ILE A 81 -13.78 -3.79 33.10
N SER A 82 -13.35 -4.06 34.31
CA SER A 82 -12.20 -4.92 34.58
C SER A 82 -12.59 -6.11 35.41
N PHE A 83 -11.87 -7.19 35.26
CA PHE A 83 -12.02 -8.39 36.09
C PHE A 83 -10.66 -8.89 36.54
N ARG A 84 -10.67 -9.67 37.62
CA ARG A 84 -9.56 -10.49 38.07
C ARG A 84 -10.04 -11.78 38.73
N THR A 85 -9.18 -12.73 38.83
CA THR A 85 -9.44 -14.01 39.47
C THR A 85 -8.43 -14.24 40.58
N ARG A 86 -8.81 -15.02 41.58
CA ARG A 86 -7.94 -15.47 42.66
C ARG A 86 -7.54 -16.91 42.45
N ASN A 87 -6.25 -17.20 42.58
CA ASN A 87 -5.75 -18.54 42.65
C ASN A 87 -5.66 -18.93 44.15
N GLY A 88 -6.54 -19.85 44.59
CA GLY A 88 -6.64 -20.25 45.98
C GLY A 88 -5.45 -21.08 46.48
N ASP A 89 -4.82 -21.86 45.61
CA ASP A 89 -3.67 -22.68 45.95
C ASP A 89 -2.43 -21.81 46.21
N ALA A 90 -2.24 -20.76 45.40
CA ALA A 90 -1.18 -19.80 45.58
C ALA A 90 -1.52 -18.68 46.58
N GLY A 91 -2.77 -18.55 46.98
CA GLY A 91 -3.22 -17.52 47.92
C GLY A 91 -3.22 -16.10 47.40
N VAL A 92 -3.07 -15.93 46.08
CA VAL A 92 -2.85 -14.61 45.44
C VAL A 92 -3.95 -14.26 44.44
N TRP A 93 -4.21 -12.96 44.28
CA TRP A 93 -5.01 -12.42 43.22
C TRP A 93 -4.15 -12.17 41.97
N ASN A 94 -4.69 -12.53 40.81
CA ASN A 94 -4.12 -12.12 39.53
C ASN A 94 -4.28 -10.58 39.34
N ASN A 95 -3.51 -10.04 38.44
CA ASN A 95 -3.65 -8.64 38.07
C ASN A 95 -5.01 -8.38 37.40
N TRP A 96 -5.53 -7.18 37.57
CA TRP A 96 -6.73 -6.74 36.89
C TRP A 96 -6.54 -6.74 35.37
N GLN A 97 -7.55 -7.21 34.64
CA GLN A 97 -7.63 -7.21 33.19
C GLN A 97 -8.83 -6.40 32.77
N GLU A 98 -8.63 -5.40 31.92
CA GLU A 98 -9.70 -4.60 31.34
C GLU A 98 -10.34 -5.32 30.16
N LEU A 99 -11.66 -5.33 30.07
CA LEU A 99 -12.41 -5.91 28.97
C LEU A 99 -12.50 -4.90 27.83
N ALA A 100 -12.20 -5.34 26.59
CA ALA A 100 -12.43 -4.54 25.39
C ALA A 100 -13.92 -4.24 25.21
N THR A 101 -14.25 -3.01 24.89
CA THR A 101 -15.63 -2.54 24.65
C THR A 101 -15.89 -2.36 23.15
N LYS A 102 -17.14 -2.00 22.79
CA LYS A 102 -17.46 -1.58 21.42
C LYS A 102 -16.95 -0.18 21.06
N GLY A 103 -16.47 0.58 22.04
CA GLY A 103 -15.87 1.89 21.82
C GLY A 103 -14.38 1.81 21.49
N ASN A 104 -13.68 2.92 21.74
CA ASN A 104 -12.23 2.96 21.58
C ASN A 104 -11.57 2.07 22.63
N ASN A 105 -10.64 1.23 22.19
CA ASN A 105 -9.82 0.39 23.04
C ASN A 105 -8.35 0.71 22.80
N GLU A 106 -7.57 0.76 23.85
CA GLU A 106 -6.13 0.92 23.83
C GLU A 106 -5.48 -0.38 24.37
N PHE A 107 -4.64 -0.99 23.57
CA PHE A 107 -3.88 -2.17 23.95
C PHE A 107 -2.41 -1.81 24.06
N SER A 108 -1.87 -1.74 25.26
CA SER A 108 -0.48 -1.38 25.52
C SER A 108 0.51 -2.55 25.36
N GLY A 109 0.00 -3.77 25.29
CA GLY A 109 0.80 -4.98 25.09
C GLY A 109 0.76 -5.52 23.67
N ASN A 110 1.60 -6.53 23.41
CA ASN A 110 1.57 -7.26 22.14
C ASN A 110 0.22 -7.94 21.93
N GLN A 111 -0.32 -7.80 20.71
CA GLN A 111 -1.54 -8.47 20.31
C GLN A 111 -1.20 -9.68 19.43
N ASN A 112 -1.55 -10.90 19.87
CA ASN A 112 -1.40 -12.12 19.09
C ASN A 112 -2.78 -12.54 18.55
N ILE A 113 -2.99 -12.34 17.25
CA ILE A 113 -4.25 -12.63 16.57
C ILE A 113 -4.04 -13.83 15.65
N LEU A 114 -4.53 -15.02 16.06
CA LEU A 114 -4.43 -16.24 15.27
C LEU A 114 -5.41 -16.25 14.08
N GLY A 115 -6.55 -15.59 14.23
CA GLY A 115 -7.57 -15.42 13.20
C GLY A 115 -7.22 -14.37 12.15
N ASN A 116 -8.24 -13.91 11.43
CA ASN A 116 -8.15 -12.80 10.50
C ASN A 116 -8.64 -11.51 11.18
N VAL A 117 -8.08 -10.38 10.78
CA VAL A 117 -8.49 -9.05 11.20
C VAL A 117 -9.26 -8.39 10.07
N GLY A 118 -10.53 -8.09 10.30
CA GLY A 118 -11.37 -7.30 9.40
C GLY A 118 -11.51 -5.87 9.92
N ILE A 119 -11.18 -4.90 9.09
CA ILE A 119 -11.49 -3.49 9.31
C ILE A 119 -12.59 -3.13 8.31
N GLY A 120 -13.78 -2.77 8.79
CA GLY A 120 -14.92 -2.48 7.93
C GLY A 120 -15.63 -3.72 7.34
N THR A 121 -15.23 -4.92 7.73
CA THR A 121 -15.86 -6.19 7.28
C THR A 121 -15.96 -7.20 8.41
N THR A 122 -17.05 -7.98 8.40
CA THR A 122 -17.24 -9.14 9.31
C THR A 122 -16.81 -10.47 8.68
N SER A 123 -16.41 -10.46 7.39
CA SER A 123 -16.02 -11.65 6.64
C SER A 123 -14.66 -11.43 5.96
N PRO A 124 -13.56 -11.29 6.73
CA PRO A 124 -12.25 -11.00 6.18
C PRO A 124 -11.72 -12.16 5.33
N GLN A 125 -11.30 -11.87 4.10
CA GLN A 125 -10.80 -12.84 3.13
C GLN A 125 -9.27 -13.03 3.18
N ALA A 126 -8.59 -12.27 4.02
CA ALA A 126 -7.14 -12.33 4.23
C ALA A 126 -6.82 -12.13 5.71
N LYS A 127 -5.56 -12.38 6.14
CA LYS A 127 -5.13 -12.16 7.52
C LYS A 127 -5.38 -10.74 8.03
N LEU A 128 -5.23 -9.75 7.17
CA LEU A 128 -5.69 -8.38 7.38
C LEU A 128 -6.51 -7.99 6.16
N ASN A 129 -7.79 -7.69 6.36
CA ASN A 129 -8.67 -7.21 5.31
C ASN A 129 -9.26 -5.87 5.71
N ILE A 130 -8.88 -4.82 4.99
CA ILE A 130 -9.47 -3.49 5.11
C ILE A 130 -10.50 -3.38 3.99
N TYR A 131 -11.76 -3.15 4.35
CA TYR A 131 -12.88 -3.01 3.43
C TYR A 131 -13.58 -1.69 3.72
N GLY A 132 -13.79 -0.90 2.69
CA GLY A 132 -14.44 0.40 2.81
C GLY A 132 -15.07 0.82 1.49
N GLY A 133 -15.72 1.98 1.50
CA GLY A 133 -16.19 2.64 0.30
C GLY A 133 -15.05 3.27 -0.49
N HIS A 134 -15.43 3.98 -1.54
CA HIS A 134 -14.51 4.77 -2.36
C HIS A 134 -13.72 5.74 -1.49
N GLY A 135 -12.39 5.65 -1.52
CA GLY A 135 -11.50 6.49 -0.73
C GLY A 135 -11.18 6.02 0.69
N ASP A 136 -11.95 5.07 1.26
CA ASP A 136 -11.77 4.64 2.65
C ASP A 136 -10.76 3.49 2.82
N THR A 137 -10.40 2.81 1.73
CA THR A 137 -9.53 1.64 1.79
C THR A 137 -8.08 2.05 1.72
N THR A 138 -7.52 2.47 2.87
CA THR A 138 -6.14 2.93 2.98
C THR A 138 -5.44 2.29 4.16
N LEU A 139 -4.23 1.78 3.94
CA LEU A 139 -3.26 1.48 4.99
C LEU A 139 -2.23 2.61 5.02
N LEU A 140 -2.14 3.33 6.13
CA LEU A 140 -1.18 4.39 6.33
C LEU A 140 -0.13 3.98 7.37
N LEU A 141 1.14 4.00 6.99
CA LEU A 141 2.25 3.94 7.91
C LEU A 141 2.80 5.36 8.07
N HIS A 142 2.74 5.87 9.29
CA HIS A 142 3.15 7.24 9.61
C HIS A 142 4.20 7.23 10.71
N SER A 143 5.36 7.83 10.42
CA SER A 143 6.41 8.09 11.40
C SER A 143 6.40 9.58 11.77
N ALA A 144 6.29 9.88 13.04
CA ALA A 144 6.28 11.25 13.53
C ALA A 144 7.64 11.97 13.35
N GLY A 145 8.74 11.21 13.26
CA GLY A 145 10.09 11.76 13.15
C GLY A 145 10.46 12.65 14.34
N ASN A 146 11.53 13.42 14.21
CA ASN A 146 11.99 14.35 15.24
C ASN A 146 11.45 15.78 15.05
N GLY A 147 10.36 15.96 14.31
CA GLY A 147 9.72 17.25 14.04
C GLY A 147 8.79 17.16 12.84
N THR A 148 8.00 18.20 12.59
CA THR A 148 7.01 18.22 11.51
C THR A 148 7.61 17.99 10.13
N ASP A 149 8.85 18.43 9.91
CA ASP A 149 9.56 18.26 8.64
C ASP A 149 10.23 16.89 8.47
N ALA A 150 10.29 16.10 9.54
CA ALA A 150 10.88 14.75 9.54
C ALA A 150 9.82 13.64 9.50
N GLN A 151 8.56 13.99 9.36
CA GLN A 151 7.46 13.01 9.27
C GLN A 151 7.52 12.29 7.93
N ALA A 152 7.32 10.98 7.97
CA ALA A 152 7.23 10.13 6.79
C ALA A 152 5.86 9.46 6.71
N TYR A 153 5.32 9.39 5.51
CA TYR A 153 4.00 8.83 5.25
C TYR A 153 4.08 7.83 4.10
N LEU A 154 3.84 6.56 4.37
CA LEU A 154 3.65 5.55 3.34
C LEU A 154 2.19 5.13 3.33
N SER A 155 1.50 5.36 2.23
CA SER A 155 0.13 4.93 2.01
C SER A 155 0.05 3.82 0.97
N LEU A 156 -0.77 2.80 1.25
CA LEU A 156 -1.27 1.85 0.28
C LEU A 156 -2.77 2.01 0.20
N TRP A 157 -3.32 2.07 -0.99
CA TRP A 157 -4.77 2.28 -1.17
C TRP A 157 -5.34 1.40 -2.27
N ALA A 158 -6.63 1.12 -2.13
CA ALA A 158 -7.44 0.53 -3.17
C ALA A 158 -8.70 1.39 -3.35
N SER A 159 -8.92 1.86 -4.56
CA SER A 159 -10.07 2.65 -4.95
C SER A 159 -10.63 2.07 -6.24
N GLU A 160 -11.48 2.79 -6.97
CA GLU A 160 -11.95 2.34 -8.27
C GLU A 160 -10.78 2.25 -9.26
N PRO A 161 -10.68 1.16 -10.05
CA PRO A 161 -9.51 0.86 -10.87
C PRO A 161 -9.38 1.76 -12.11
N ASP A 162 -10.37 2.60 -12.38
CA ASP A 162 -10.43 3.46 -13.55
C ASP A 162 -9.37 4.59 -13.50
N HIS A 163 -9.03 5.08 -14.70
CA HIS A 163 -8.14 6.20 -14.89
C HIS A 163 -8.71 7.53 -14.35
N THR A 164 -10.01 7.67 -14.32
CA THR A 164 -10.76 8.82 -13.80
C THR A 164 -10.67 8.92 -12.28
N PHE A 165 -10.57 7.79 -11.60
CA PHE A 165 -10.43 7.68 -10.16
C PHE A 165 -8.99 7.37 -9.74
N ASN A 166 -8.76 7.17 -8.47
CA ASN A 166 -7.41 7.10 -7.93
C ASN A 166 -6.74 5.74 -8.10
N GLY A 167 -7.51 4.71 -8.53
CA GLY A 167 -6.98 3.37 -8.77
C GLY A 167 -6.47 2.68 -7.51
N VAL A 168 -5.62 1.70 -7.72
CA VAL A 168 -4.86 1.03 -6.67
C VAL A 168 -3.44 1.60 -6.67
N GLY A 169 -2.83 1.81 -5.50
CA GLY A 169 -1.48 2.36 -5.51
C GLY A 169 -0.73 2.32 -4.20
N ILE A 170 0.49 2.78 -4.30
CA ILE A 170 1.42 2.99 -3.20
C ILE A 170 2.10 4.33 -3.35
N GLY A 171 2.24 5.09 -2.26
CA GLY A 171 2.85 6.41 -2.33
C GLY A 171 3.52 6.86 -1.05
N ASN A 172 4.55 7.69 -1.23
CA ASN A 172 5.19 8.46 -0.20
C ASN A 172 4.59 9.86 -0.14
N ASN A 173 4.21 10.30 1.04
CA ASN A 173 3.63 11.61 1.31
C ASN A 173 2.40 11.94 0.44
N ILE A 174 1.62 10.94 0.09
CA ILE A 174 0.44 11.08 -0.76
C ILE A 174 -0.82 10.58 -0.03
N ASN A 175 -1.79 11.45 0.09
CA ASN A 175 -3.16 11.11 0.46
C ASN A 175 -3.96 11.00 -0.83
N HIS A 176 -4.33 9.79 -1.21
CA HIS A 176 -5.00 9.54 -2.49
C HIS A 176 -6.43 10.08 -2.52
N TRP A 177 -7.03 10.34 -1.35
CA TRP A 177 -8.40 10.84 -1.25
C TRP A 177 -8.59 11.71 -0.02
N ASN A 178 -9.06 12.94 -0.20
CA ASN A 178 -9.35 13.88 0.90
C ASN A 178 -10.74 14.54 0.79
N ASN A 179 -11.68 13.92 0.06
CA ASN A 179 -13.04 14.42 -0.20
C ASN A 179 -13.14 15.70 -1.05
N VAL A 180 -12.03 16.33 -1.41
CA VAL A 180 -12.02 17.61 -2.17
C VAL A 180 -11.18 17.48 -3.43
N THR A 181 -10.00 16.93 -3.30
CA THR A 181 -9.05 16.75 -4.42
C THR A 181 -8.48 15.35 -4.42
N PRO A 182 -8.53 14.64 -5.55
CA PRO A 182 -7.77 13.42 -5.69
C PRO A 182 -6.28 13.77 -5.61
N PHE A 183 -5.51 13.03 -4.81
CA PHE A 183 -4.08 13.19 -4.60
C PHE A 183 -3.67 14.54 -3.97
N SER A 184 -3.87 14.65 -2.67
CA SER A 184 -3.21 15.66 -1.84
C SER A 184 -1.95 15.09 -1.19
N ARG A 185 -1.17 15.96 -0.54
CA ARG A 185 0.01 15.57 0.24
C ARG A 185 -0.32 15.66 1.72
N TYR A 186 0.13 14.68 2.52
CA TYR A 186 0.03 14.77 3.99
C TYR A 186 0.83 15.94 4.53
N ASN A 187 2.06 16.11 4.03
CA ASN A 187 2.88 17.30 4.28
C ASN A 187 2.99 18.13 2.99
N SER A 188 2.29 19.25 2.93
CA SER A 188 2.21 20.11 1.76
C SER A 188 3.51 20.88 1.44
N THR A 189 4.44 20.95 2.38
CA THR A 189 5.75 21.59 2.20
C THR A 189 6.79 20.70 1.53
N LYS A 190 6.53 19.39 1.48
CA LYS A 190 7.42 18.37 0.88
C LYS A 190 6.85 17.85 -0.43
N GLY A 191 7.73 17.36 -1.29
CA GLY A 191 7.34 16.63 -2.47
C GLY A 191 6.69 15.28 -2.13
N ALA A 192 6.19 14.59 -3.14
CA ALA A 192 5.61 13.27 -3.04
C ALA A 192 6.01 12.40 -4.22
N SER A 193 5.86 11.10 -4.07
CA SER A 193 6.03 10.16 -5.18
C SER A 193 5.04 9.00 -5.01
N TYR A 194 4.51 8.51 -6.11
CA TYR A 194 3.55 7.40 -6.05
C TYR A 194 3.50 6.61 -7.35
N MET A 195 3.12 5.35 -7.21
CA MET A 195 2.81 4.44 -8.29
C MET A 195 1.31 4.11 -8.26
N ARG A 196 0.68 4.11 -9.42
CA ARG A 196 -0.69 3.66 -9.60
C ARG A 196 -0.72 2.41 -10.46
N LEU A 197 -1.52 1.46 -10.03
CA LEU A 197 -1.88 0.27 -10.78
C LEU A 197 -3.32 0.46 -11.24
N LEU A 198 -3.50 0.64 -12.54
CA LEU A 198 -4.79 0.83 -13.17
C LEU A 198 -5.07 -0.37 -14.09
N ASP A 199 -6.29 -0.55 -14.54
CA ASP A 199 -6.69 -1.73 -15.31
C ASP A 199 -5.74 -2.09 -16.45
N ASN A 200 -5.29 -1.10 -17.20
CA ASN A 200 -4.51 -1.31 -18.40
C ASN A 200 -3.17 -0.57 -18.39
N LEU A 201 -2.77 0.00 -17.25
CA LEU A 201 -1.49 0.71 -17.21
C LEU A 201 -0.92 0.84 -15.80
N ILE A 202 0.40 0.97 -15.74
CA ILE A 202 1.15 1.32 -14.54
C ILE A 202 1.72 2.72 -14.74
N VAL A 203 1.55 3.59 -13.75
CA VAL A 203 1.99 4.98 -13.80
C VAL A 203 2.86 5.32 -12.60
N PHE A 204 3.99 5.94 -12.84
CA PHE A 204 4.87 6.49 -11.81
C PHE A 204 4.83 8.01 -11.86
N ASN A 205 4.49 8.61 -10.73
CA ASN A 205 4.37 10.06 -10.59
C ASN A 205 5.35 10.59 -9.55
N THR A 206 5.87 11.77 -9.82
CA THR A 206 6.57 12.60 -8.84
C THR A 206 5.83 13.92 -8.67
N VAL A 207 5.87 14.45 -7.46
CA VAL A 207 5.27 15.74 -7.12
C VAL A 207 6.35 16.59 -6.46
N ASP A 208 6.58 17.78 -6.96
CA ASP A 208 7.56 18.69 -6.39
C ASP A 208 7.04 19.38 -5.11
N ASN A 209 7.89 20.15 -4.45
CA ASN A 209 7.51 20.86 -3.21
C ASN A 209 6.43 21.93 -3.46
N ALA A 210 6.27 22.42 -4.67
CA ALA A 210 5.20 23.34 -5.06
C ALA A 210 3.86 22.63 -5.33
N GLY A 211 3.85 21.31 -5.38
CA GLY A 211 2.65 20.50 -5.65
C GLY A 211 2.42 20.16 -7.11
N LYS A 212 3.37 20.49 -8.00
CA LYS A 212 3.27 20.14 -9.41
C LYS A 212 3.58 18.67 -9.62
N SER A 213 2.60 17.93 -10.13
CA SER A 213 2.74 16.51 -10.44
C SER A 213 3.24 16.29 -11.86
N VAL A 214 4.15 15.34 -12.03
CA VAL A 214 4.67 14.88 -13.31
C VAL A 214 4.54 13.36 -13.37
N GLN A 215 3.90 12.85 -14.43
CA GLN A 215 3.93 11.44 -14.77
C GLN A 215 5.29 11.10 -15.38
N ALA A 216 6.22 10.60 -14.59
CA ALA A 216 7.60 10.38 -15.01
C ALA A 216 7.76 9.17 -15.93
N LEU A 217 7.01 8.08 -15.66
CA LEU A 217 7.03 6.85 -16.42
C LEU A 217 5.63 6.23 -16.50
N LYS A 218 5.30 5.66 -17.65
CA LYS A 218 4.05 4.94 -17.91
C LYS A 218 4.36 3.65 -18.65
N ILE A 219 3.71 2.56 -18.23
CA ILE A 219 3.68 1.27 -18.94
C ILE A 219 2.24 1.02 -19.37
N GLY A 220 2.00 0.95 -20.68
CA GLY A 220 0.67 0.69 -21.25
C GLY A 220 0.33 -0.80 -21.35
N ALA A 221 -0.92 -1.11 -21.71
CA ALA A 221 -1.44 -2.48 -21.86
C ALA A 221 -0.63 -3.34 -22.85
N GLU A 222 -0.09 -2.72 -23.89
CA GLU A 222 0.74 -3.41 -24.89
C GLU A 222 2.20 -3.60 -24.47
N GLY A 223 2.54 -3.24 -23.22
CA GLY A 223 3.91 -3.31 -22.72
C GLY A 223 4.80 -2.14 -23.14
N ASN A 224 4.27 -1.17 -23.88
CA ASN A 224 5.03 0.03 -24.25
C ASN A 224 5.37 0.87 -23.02
N VAL A 225 6.64 1.28 -22.92
CA VAL A 225 7.14 2.13 -21.85
C VAL A 225 7.38 3.55 -22.38
N SER A 226 6.76 4.53 -21.73
CA SER A 226 6.97 5.95 -22.05
C SER A 226 7.65 6.66 -20.87
N VAL A 227 8.74 7.37 -21.16
CA VAL A 227 9.45 8.26 -20.22
C VAL A 227 9.19 9.69 -20.64
N THR A 228 8.66 10.51 -19.74
CA THR A 228 8.18 11.88 -20.10
C THR A 228 9.32 12.85 -20.40
N ASN A 229 10.46 12.67 -19.71
CA ASN A 229 11.62 13.55 -19.87
C ASN A 229 12.83 12.77 -20.37
N LYS A 230 14.03 13.09 -19.89
CA LYS A 230 15.29 12.45 -20.28
C LYS A 230 15.37 11.02 -19.70
N LEU A 231 15.71 10.05 -20.55
CA LEU A 231 16.19 8.74 -20.17
C LEU A 231 17.72 8.73 -20.27
N GLU A 232 18.39 8.38 -19.18
CA GLU A 232 19.85 8.22 -19.12
C GLU A 232 20.16 6.76 -18.79
N ALA A 233 20.90 6.09 -19.65
CA ALA A 233 21.26 4.70 -19.50
C ALA A 233 22.75 4.52 -19.80
N LYS A 234 23.40 3.58 -19.11
CA LYS A 234 24.80 3.21 -19.40
C LYS A 234 24.92 2.48 -20.73
N GLU A 235 23.91 1.69 -21.09
CA GLU A 235 23.88 0.88 -22.31
C GLU A 235 22.43 0.70 -22.76
N ILE A 236 22.20 0.76 -24.07
CA ILE A 236 20.90 0.44 -24.68
C ILE A 236 21.17 -0.57 -25.81
N LYS A 237 20.63 -1.78 -25.66
CA LYS A 237 20.62 -2.79 -26.72
C LYS A 237 19.29 -2.69 -27.47
N VAL A 238 19.35 -2.29 -28.71
CA VAL A 238 18.20 -2.27 -29.62
C VAL A 238 18.21 -3.57 -30.43
N THR A 239 17.12 -4.34 -30.35
CA THR A 239 16.98 -5.57 -31.12
C THR A 239 16.08 -5.31 -32.31
N THR A 240 16.67 -5.19 -33.49
CA THR A 240 15.98 -4.97 -34.75
C THR A 240 16.48 -5.97 -35.80
N THR A 241 15.59 -6.46 -36.65
CA THR A 241 15.88 -7.30 -37.83
C THR A 241 14.92 -6.86 -38.94
N PRO A 242 15.38 -6.84 -40.23
CA PRO A 242 16.70 -7.19 -40.74
C PRO A 242 17.76 -6.09 -40.49
N THR A 243 19.04 -6.44 -40.72
CA THR A 243 20.17 -5.48 -40.78
C THR A 243 20.31 -4.89 -42.21
N ALA A 244 21.24 -3.96 -42.43
CA ALA A 244 21.42 -3.31 -43.74
C ALA A 244 22.21 -4.12 -44.75
N ASP A 245 22.78 -5.28 -44.40
CA ASP A 245 23.66 -6.12 -45.22
C ASP A 245 23.09 -6.44 -46.61
N PHE A 246 21.80 -6.27 -46.85
CA PHE A 246 21.15 -6.43 -48.16
C PHE A 246 21.70 -5.50 -49.24
N VAL A 247 22.39 -4.41 -48.90
CA VAL A 247 23.03 -3.49 -49.83
C VAL A 247 24.15 -4.19 -50.62
N PHE A 248 24.77 -5.23 -50.05
CA PHE A 248 25.83 -5.98 -50.70
C PHE A 248 25.35 -7.19 -51.53
N GLU A 249 24.05 -7.42 -51.58
CA GLU A 249 23.47 -8.47 -52.39
C GLU A 249 23.48 -8.08 -53.88
N ASP A 250 23.72 -9.04 -54.75
CA ASP A 250 23.77 -8.83 -56.22
C ASP A 250 22.47 -8.25 -56.81
N THR A 251 21.36 -8.44 -56.10
CA THR A 251 20.04 -7.95 -56.50
C THR A 251 19.80 -6.49 -56.10
N TYR A 252 20.65 -5.92 -55.24
CA TYR A 252 20.48 -4.54 -54.79
C TYR A 252 20.71 -3.55 -55.92
N GLN A 253 19.76 -2.65 -56.07
CA GLN A 253 19.84 -1.59 -57.09
C GLN A 253 20.43 -0.33 -56.45
N LEU A 254 21.76 -0.17 -56.54
CA LEU A 254 22.43 1.04 -56.03
C LEU A 254 21.92 2.27 -56.83
N PRO A 255 21.33 3.27 -56.17
CA PRO A 255 20.84 4.47 -56.87
C PRO A 255 21.97 5.19 -57.61
N ASP A 256 21.70 5.76 -58.80
CA ASP A 256 22.70 6.58 -59.45
C ASP A 256 22.92 7.93 -58.76
N LEU A 257 24.13 8.43 -58.75
CA LEU A 257 24.50 9.66 -58.06
C LEU A 257 23.76 10.91 -58.57
N ALA A 258 23.32 10.96 -59.84
CA ALA A 258 22.58 12.06 -60.39
C ALA A 258 21.17 12.13 -59.82
N SER A 259 20.52 10.98 -59.63
CA SER A 259 19.21 10.89 -58.97
C SER A 259 19.29 11.26 -57.51
N VAL A 260 20.35 10.85 -56.80
CA VAL A 260 20.61 11.20 -55.40
C VAL A 260 20.83 12.70 -55.28
N GLU A 261 21.65 13.29 -56.16
CA GLU A 261 21.89 14.75 -56.20
C GLU A 261 20.60 15.53 -56.41
N LYS A 262 19.77 15.10 -57.37
CA LYS A 262 18.46 15.69 -57.64
C LYS A 262 17.57 15.67 -56.39
N HIS A 263 17.46 14.52 -55.74
CA HIS A 263 16.67 14.35 -54.51
C HIS A 263 17.15 15.31 -53.41
N ILE A 264 18.46 15.40 -53.17
CA ILE A 264 19.04 16.28 -52.15
C ILE A 264 18.75 17.75 -52.47
N LYS A 265 18.83 18.16 -53.73
CA LYS A 265 18.53 19.54 -54.14
C LYS A 265 17.06 19.89 -53.91
N GLU A 266 16.16 18.97 -54.21
CA GLU A 266 14.72 19.16 -54.07
C GLU A 266 14.21 19.01 -52.67
N LYS A 267 14.63 17.96 -51.94
CA LYS A 267 14.07 17.54 -50.64
C LYS A 267 14.89 17.95 -49.43
N LYS A 268 16.18 18.30 -49.62
CA LYS A 268 17.11 18.73 -48.55
C LYS A 268 17.45 17.66 -47.53
N HIS A 269 17.22 16.39 -47.82
CA HIS A 269 17.64 15.25 -47.04
C HIS A 269 18.03 14.07 -47.96
N LEU A 270 18.66 13.05 -47.42
CA LEU A 270 19.00 11.81 -48.14
C LEU A 270 17.74 11.02 -48.50
N PRO A 271 17.73 10.29 -49.62
CA PRO A 271 16.66 9.33 -49.92
C PRO A 271 16.43 8.37 -48.75
N GLU A 272 15.18 8.01 -48.46
CA GLU A 272 14.72 7.07 -47.39
C GLU A 272 14.98 7.57 -45.97
N ILE A 273 15.68 8.66 -45.76
CA ILE A 273 15.82 9.33 -44.47
C ILE A 273 14.71 10.35 -44.31
N ALA A 274 14.01 10.34 -43.18
CA ALA A 274 12.96 11.32 -42.88
C ALA A 274 13.53 12.74 -42.83
N SER A 275 12.73 13.73 -43.22
CA SER A 275 13.13 15.13 -43.13
C SER A 275 13.24 15.60 -41.67
N ALA A 276 13.99 16.65 -41.40
CA ALA A 276 14.12 17.23 -40.06
C ALA A 276 12.74 17.61 -39.47
N ALA A 277 11.82 18.11 -40.30
CA ALA A 277 10.46 18.48 -39.89
C ALA A 277 9.63 17.26 -39.48
N GLU A 278 9.73 16.16 -40.20
CA GLU A 278 9.07 14.89 -39.84
C GLU A 278 9.65 14.29 -38.55
N MET A 279 10.98 14.27 -38.42
CA MET A 279 11.65 13.79 -37.21
C MET A 279 11.26 14.62 -35.97
N GLN A 280 11.11 15.93 -36.13
CA GLN A 280 10.71 16.81 -35.04
C GLN A 280 9.25 16.59 -34.62
N LYS A 281 8.37 16.29 -35.58
CA LYS A 281 6.94 16.10 -35.34
C LYS A 281 6.62 14.71 -34.77
N GLU A 282 7.23 13.68 -35.31
CA GLU A 282 6.86 12.27 -35.06
C GLU A 282 7.87 11.53 -34.19
N GLY A 283 9.03 12.13 -33.93
CA GLY A 283 10.16 11.47 -33.28
C GLY A 283 10.95 10.60 -34.23
N VAL A 284 11.91 9.86 -33.69
CA VAL A 284 12.78 8.96 -34.45
C VAL A 284 12.83 7.61 -33.75
N ASN A 285 12.49 6.55 -34.48
CA ASN A 285 12.77 5.18 -34.04
C ASN A 285 14.29 4.96 -34.17
N ILE A 286 14.97 4.79 -33.05
CA ILE A 286 16.44 4.66 -33.02
C ILE A 286 16.90 3.44 -33.80
N GLY A 287 16.20 2.30 -33.69
CA GLY A 287 16.57 1.07 -34.40
C GLY A 287 16.48 1.23 -35.92
N ASP A 288 15.33 1.66 -36.43
CA ASP A 288 15.11 1.87 -37.86
C ASP A 288 16.07 2.93 -38.43
N PHE A 289 16.31 3.98 -37.67
CA PHE A 289 17.22 5.05 -38.08
C PHE A 289 18.66 4.58 -38.17
N GLN A 290 19.12 3.74 -37.24
CA GLN A 290 20.45 3.15 -37.27
C GLN A 290 20.63 2.23 -38.49
N ILE A 291 19.63 1.39 -38.82
CA ILE A 291 19.67 0.53 -40.00
C ILE A 291 19.76 1.40 -41.28
N LYS A 292 18.96 2.45 -41.39
CA LYS A 292 19.02 3.35 -42.55
C LYS A 292 20.36 4.10 -42.67
N LEU A 293 20.94 4.50 -41.52
CA LEU A 293 22.29 5.10 -41.54
C LEU A 293 23.35 4.08 -42.00
N LEU A 294 23.27 2.84 -41.52
CA LEU A 294 24.18 1.79 -41.95
C LEU A 294 24.02 1.54 -43.44
N GLN A 295 22.81 1.41 -43.98
CA GLN A 295 22.53 1.32 -45.42
C GLN A 295 23.23 2.44 -46.22
N LYS A 296 23.10 3.69 -45.76
CA LYS A 296 23.75 4.82 -46.48
C LYS A 296 25.28 4.79 -46.40
N ILE A 297 25.84 4.25 -45.31
CA ILE A 297 27.28 4.03 -45.19
C ILE A 297 27.74 2.93 -46.20
N GLU A 298 26.97 1.86 -46.32
CA GLU A 298 27.27 0.73 -47.26
C GLU A 298 27.15 1.18 -48.72
N GLU A 299 26.08 1.95 -49.09
CA GLU A 299 25.95 2.58 -50.41
C GLU A 299 27.12 3.48 -50.71
N LEU A 300 27.51 4.37 -49.73
CA LEU A 300 28.69 5.25 -49.90
C LEU A 300 29.97 4.47 -50.10
N THR A 301 30.13 3.31 -49.43
CA THR A 301 31.26 2.43 -49.61
C THR A 301 31.31 1.89 -51.04
N LEU A 302 30.18 1.43 -51.59
CA LEU A 302 30.10 0.99 -53.00
C LEU A 302 30.47 2.07 -54.00
N TYR A 303 29.94 3.31 -53.83
CA TYR A 303 30.35 4.45 -54.67
C TYR A 303 31.85 4.74 -54.59
N SER A 304 32.41 4.66 -53.37
CA SER A 304 33.83 4.89 -53.17
C SER A 304 34.71 3.82 -53.88
N ILE A 305 34.27 2.56 -53.84
CA ILE A 305 34.94 1.47 -54.56
C ILE A 305 34.87 1.68 -56.08
N GLU A 306 33.70 2.07 -56.59
CA GLU A 306 33.50 2.34 -58.02
C GLU A 306 34.35 3.55 -58.50
N GLN A 307 34.35 4.66 -57.72
CA GLN A 307 35.20 5.81 -58.00
C GLN A 307 36.67 5.45 -58.02
N ASN A 308 37.15 4.64 -57.08
CA ASN A 308 38.56 4.19 -57.08
C ASN A 308 38.92 3.35 -58.30
N LYS A 309 38.04 2.45 -58.73
CA LYS A 309 38.22 1.65 -59.94
C LYS A 309 38.33 2.59 -61.17
N ARG A 310 37.49 3.60 -61.23
CA ARG A 310 37.49 4.58 -62.33
C ARG A 310 38.77 5.44 -62.33
N ILE A 311 39.24 5.88 -61.20
CA ILE A 311 40.50 6.62 -61.04
C ILE A 311 41.67 5.77 -61.54
N LEU A 312 41.78 4.50 -61.10
CA LEU A 312 42.83 3.60 -61.55
C LEU A 312 42.81 3.36 -63.08
N GLN A 313 41.59 3.27 -63.63
CA GLN A 313 41.42 3.17 -65.07
C GLN A 313 41.96 4.39 -65.80
N LEU A 314 41.55 5.61 -65.36
CA LEU A 314 41.98 6.89 -65.94
C LEU A 314 43.51 7.05 -65.80
N GLU A 315 44.09 6.73 -64.67
CA GLU A 315 45.54 6.74 -64.49
C GLU A 315 46.28 5.85 -65.48
N ASN A 316 45.75 4.65 -65.78
CA ASN A 316 46.32 3.72 -66.75
C ASN A 316 46.15 4.25 -68.18
N GLU A 317 45.02 4.86 -68.53
CA GLU A 317 44.79 5.51 -69.79
C GLU A 317 45.79 6.70 -70.02
N ILE A 318 45.96 7.55 -69.01
CA ILE A 318 46.95 8.62 -69.04
C ILE A 318 48.37 8.11 -69.23
N LYS A 319 48.77 7.01 -68.57
CA LYS A 319 50.07 6.41 -68.70
C LYS A 319 50.31 5.88 -70.14
N THR A 320 49.28 5.35 -70.81
CA THR A 320 49.34 4.88 -72.19
C THR A 320 49.42 6.02 -73.19
N LEU A 321 48.73 7.15 -72.92
CA LEU A 321 48.79 8.36 -73.79
C LEU A 321 50.12 9.15 -73.70
N LYS A 322 50.88 8.94 -72.63
CA LYS A 322 52.19 9.58 -72.42
C LYS A 322 53.38 8.79 -73.00
N LYS A 323 53.16 7.59 -73.58
CA LYS A 323 54.12 6.82 -74.32
C LYS A 323 54.00 7.07 -75.80
#